data_2ff772feebd00e3075c259242b28ee42
#
_entry.id   2ff772feebd00e3075c259242b28ee42
#
_cell.length_a   1.000
_cell.length_b   1.000
_cell.length_c   1.000
_cell.angle_alpha   90.00
_cell.angle_beta   90.00
_cell.angle_gamma   90.00
#
_symmetry.space_group_name_H-M   'P 1'
#
loop_
_entity.id
_entity.type
_entity.pdbx_description
1 polymer ?
#
loop_
_entity_poly.entity_id
_entity_poly.type
_entity_poly.pdbx_seq_one_letter_code
_entity_poly.pdbx_strand_id
1 'polypeptide(L)'
;VRDISVPVLVDVPRQTNTTDLVVRQAAKPSNPALFAVKGASGDWENISATEFRRQVEDVAKGLIASGVQPGDRVAIMARTRYEWSLADFAIWFAGAVSVPVYETSSPAQVAWILSDSGAVGAFVESARHENVVREAVALEDIESVQHVWQFDGDGLDTLRTAGVGTDEQTLSDRRAYAGLDDIATIIYTSGTTGKPKGCELTHGNFVELSENGAAALPEVAHEGAQTIMFLPLAHVFARFISVLCVAAGATVAHTPDVKNLLPDLQSYKPTFILAVPRVFEKVYNNSMLKAEDGGKGKIFHAGADVAIAWSKAEQAGKIPLGLKVKHALFDRLLYGKIRTAMGGRVQHAVSGGAPLGDRLGHFFHGIGLMVLEGYGLTETTAPITVNTPKRIKIGTVGAPLPGNAVRIADDGEILAKGVCVMKGYFNRPDLTEEAFVDGWFRTGDIGELDEDGFLSITGRKKEIIVTASGKNVIPALLEDAIRANALVSQCVVVGDQRPFISALVTLDEEALPGWLERHHLPAATTTAEAAEHPAVLAEIQELVDTANTTVSRAEAIKVFRIVPTDFTEATGHLTPSMKIKRAQVLKDYSDVVESIYSTAKV
;
A
#
# COMPACT_ATOMS: atom_id res chain seq x y z
N VAL A 1 14.04 23.69 6.22
CA VAL A 1 14.79 23.34 5.00
C VAL A 1 13.81 23.28 3.84
N ARG A 2 14.16 23.81 2.66
CA ARG A 2 13.26 23.81 1.49
C ARG A 2 13.52 22.65 0.53
N ASP A 3 14.72 22.14 0.47
CA ASP A 3 15.06 20.97 -0.32
C ASP A 3 16.10 20.10 0.37
N ILE A 4 16.06 18.80 0.05
CA ILE A 4 17.03 17.82 0.50
C ILE A 4 17.24 16.78 -0.60
N SER A 5 18.50 16.43 -0.83
CA SER A 5 18.91 15.40 -1.77
C SER A 5 19.84 14.42 -1.08
N VAL A 6 19.62 13.14 -1.31
CA VAL A 6 20.47 12.07 -0.78
C VAL A 6 21.16 11.38 -1.96
N PRO A 7 22.50 11.38 -2.02
CA PRO A 7 23.21 10.74 -3.12
C PRO A 7 22.99 9.22 -3.13
N VAL A 8 23.21 8.60 -4.28
CA VAL A 8 23.18 7.14 -4.41
C VAL A 8 24.24 6.49 -3.53
N LEU A 9 23.91 5.34 -2.94
CA LEU A 9 24.85 4.50 -2.21
C LEU A 9 25.43 3.39 -3.11
N VAL A 10 24.66 3.00 -4.12
CA VAL A 10 25.00 1.93 -5.06
C VAL A 10 24.82 2.45 -6.48
N ASP A 11 25.92 2.49 -7.22
CA ASP A 11 25.89 2.77 -8.65
C ASP A 11 25.49 1.51 -9.43
N VAL A 12 24.55 1.64 -10.34
CA VAL A 12 24.06 0.54 -11.18
C VAL A 12 24.46 0.79 -12.63
N PRO A 13 25.10 -0.18 -13.32
CA PRO A 13 25.41 -0.06 -14.74
C PRO A 13 24.17 0.13 -15.61
N ARG A 14 24.23 1.01 -16.62
CA ARG A 14 23.06 1.39 -17.43
C ARG A 14 22.38 0.26 -18.21
N GLN A 15 23.11 -0.80 -18.53
CA GLN A 15 22.58 -2.00 -19.20
C GLN A 15 21.89 -2.98 -18.27
N THR A 16 21.90 -2.73 -16.96
CA THR A 16 21.23 -3.56 -15.96
C THR A 16 19.71 -3.45 -16.09
N ASN A 17 19.02 -4.54 -15.82
CA ASN A 17 17.57 -4.55 -15.72
C ASN A 17 17.09 -5.46 -14.58
N THR A 18 15.77 -5.55 -14.36
CA THR A 18 15.18 -6.30 -13.25
C THR A 18 15.52 -7.80 -13.26
N THR A 19 15.78 -8.39 -14.43
CA THR A 19 16.13 -9.81 -14.55
C THR A 19 17.50 -10.13 -13.94
N ASP A 20 18.41 -9.15 -13.93
CA ASP A 20 19.75 -9.31 -13.36
C ASP A 20 19.71 -9.51 -11.84
N LEU A 21 18.67 -9.02 -11.17
CA LEU A 21 18.45 -9.26 -9.74
C LEU A 21 18.31 -10.76 -9.44
N VAL A 22 17.52 -11.47 -10.25
CA VAL A 22 17.32 -12.93 -10.10
C VAL A 22 18.59 -13.69 -10.47
N VAL A 23 19.22 -13.36 -11.59
CA VAL A 23 20.45 -14.02 -12.06
C VAL A 23 21.56 -13.88 -11.04
N ARG A 24 21.72 -12.71 -10.43
CA ARG A 24 22.72 -12.46 -9.40
C ARG A 24 22.46 -13.29 -8.15
N GLN A 25 21.22 -13.38 -7.67
CA GLN A 25 20.91 -14.21 -6.51
C GLN A 25 21.12 -15.71 -6.79
N ALA A 26 20.73 -16.19 -7.98
CA ALA A 26 20.95 -17.58 -8.39
C ALA A 26 22.44 -17.94 -8.55
N ALA A 27 23.31 -16.97 -8.81
CA ALA A 27 24.76 -17.16 -8.90
C ALA A 27 25.47 -17.21 -7.54
N LYS A 28 24.80 -16.84 -6.45
CA LYS A 28 25.40 -16.89 -5.12
C LYS A 28 25.58 -18.32 -4.62
N PRO A 29 26.71 -18.65 -3.98
CA PRO A 29 26.90 -19.98 -3.36
C PRO A 29 25.85 -20.31 -2.28
N SER A 30 25.33 -19.29 -1.58
CA SER A 30 24.26 -19.44 -0.58
C SER A 30 22.93 -19.90 -1.19
N ASN A 31 22.70 -19.62 -2.48
CA ASN A 31 21.45 -19.92 -3.17
C ASN A 31 20.21 -19.57 -2.32
N PRO A 32 19.99 -18.29 -1.96
CA PRO A 32 18.99 -17.90 -0.99
C PRO A 32 17.58 -18.30 -1.45
N ALA A 33 16.69 -18.57 -0.50
CA ALA A 33 15.27 -18.70 -0.79
C ALA A 33 14.72 -17.29 -1.13
N LEU A 34 14.14 -17.14 -2.31
CA LEU A 34 13.51 -15.88 -2.73
C LEU A 34 12.01 -15.87 -2.46
N PHE A 35 11.37 -17.02 -2.52
CA PHE A 35 9.94 -17.16 -2.26
C PHE A 35 9.67 -18.34 -1.34
N ALA A 36 8.49 -18.31 -0.70
CA ALA A 36 7.94 -19.44 0.02
C ALA A 36 6.48 -19.64 -0.39
N VAL A 37 6.09 -20.88 -0.62
CA VAL A 37 4.73 -21.27 -0.97
C VAL A 37 4.17 -22.22 0.08
N LYS A 38 2.86 -22.19 0.28
CA LYS A 38 2.20 -23.10 1.19
C LYS A 38 1.90 -24.41 0.46
N GLY A 39 2.56 -25.48 0.89
CA GLY A 39 2.35 -26.81 0.33
C GLY A 39 0.98 -27.40 0.67
N ALA A 40 0.66 -28.53 0.08
CA ALA A 40 -0.62 -29.23 0.31
C ALA A 40 -0.82 -29.66 1.77
N SER A 41 0.27 -29.90 2.53
CA SER A 41 0.24 -30.18 3.98
C SER A 41 -0.06 -28.96 4.84
N GLY A 42 -0.02 -27.75 4.26
CA GLY A 42 -0.10 -26.49 4.98
C GLY A 42 1.25 -25.95 5.49
N ASP A 43 2.33 -26.68 5.27
CA ASP A 43 3.68 -26.25 5.60
C ASP A 43 4.22 -25.28 4.53
N TRP A 44 5.17 -24.45 4.91
CA TRP A 44 5.83 -23.52 4.02
C TRP A 44 7.05 -24.16 3.35
N GLU A 45 7.08 -24.13 2.04
CA GLU A 45 8.15 -24.67 1.20
C GLU A 45 8.90 -23.52 0.52
N ASN A 46 10.22 -23.49 0.70
CA ASN A 46 11.08 -22.47 0.13
C ASN A 46 11.39 -22.75 -1.34
N ILE A 47 11.36 -21.71 -2.16
CA ILE A 47 11.83 -21.71 -3.54
C ILE A 47 13.15 -20.96 -3.58
N SER A 48 14.24 -21.67 -3.88
CA SER A 48 15.56 -21.08 -3.97
C SER A 48 15.71 -20.18 -5.19
N ALA A 49 16.73 -19.33 -5.19
CA ALA A 49 17.01 -18.43 -6.31
C ALA A 49 17.27 -19.19 -7.62
N THR A 50 17.98 -20.32 -7.58
CA THR A 50 18.20 -21.16 -8.76
C THR A 50 16.91 -21.80 -9.27
N GLU A 51 16.05 -22.28 -8.38
CA GLU A 51 14.76 -22.87 -8.78
C GLU A 51 13.79 -21.79 -9.30
N PHE A 52 13.73 -20.63 -8.65
CA PHE A 52 12.93 -19.52 -9.15
C PHE A 52 13.39 -19.07 -10.54
N ARG A 53 14.70 -18.90 -10.73
CA ARG A 53 15.27 -18.58 -12.04
C ARG A 53 14.86 -19.60 -13.10
N ARG A 54 14.97 -20.89 -12.82
CA ARG A 54 14.58 -21.97 -13.75
C ARG A 54 13.10 -21.84 -14.14
N GLN A 55 12.22 -21.67 -13.15
CA GLN A 55 10.78 -21.55 -13.41
C GLN A 55 10.46 -20.30 -14.24
N VAL A 56 11.10 -19.17 -13.95
CA VAL A 56 10.96 -17.93 -14.71
C VAL A 56 11.42 -18.11 -16.17
N GLU A 57 12.57 -18.73 -16.37
CA GLU A 57 13.14 -19.00 -17.69
C GLU A 57 12.22 -19.92 -18.52
N ASP A 58 11.66 -20.97 -17.91
CA ASP A 58 10.73 -21.88 -18.58
C ASP A 58 9.46 -21.16 -19.06
N VAL A 59 8.88 -20.30 -18.22
CA VAL A 59 7.68 -19.52 -18.59
C VAL A 59 8.03 -18.44 -19.63
N ALA A 60 9.17 -17.77 -19.50
CA ALA A 60 9.64 -16.77 -20.45
C ALA A 60 9.86 -17.35 -21.84
N LYS A 61 10.47 -18.53 -21.94
CA LYS A 61 10.61 -19.27 -23.20
C LYS A 61 9.26 -19.58 -23.84
N GLY A 62 8.27 -19.92 -23.01
CA GLY A 62 6.88 -20.12 -23.46
C GLY A 62 6.24 -18.86 -24.02
N LEU A 63 6.43 -17.71 -23.37
CA LEU A 63 5.97 -16.42 -23.88
C LEU A 63 6.60 -16.10 -25.23
N ILE A 64 7.90 -16.31 -25.38
CA ILE A 64 8.63 -16.11 -26.65
C ILE A 64 8.06 -17.03 -27.74
N ALA A 65 7.88 -18.32 -27.43
CA ALA A 65 7.32 -19.30 -28.38
C ALA A 65 5.87 -18.99 -28.75
N SER A 66 5.11 -18.33 -27.87
CA SER A 66 3.75 -17.86 -28.15
C SER A 66 3.70 -16.56 -28.95
N GLY A 67 4.85 -16.02 -29.38
CA GLY A 67 4.93 -14.86 -30.26
C GLY A 67 5.11 -13.52 -29.57
N VAL A 68 5.24 -13.47 -28.24
CA VAL A 68 5.51 -12.23 -27.49
C VAL A 68 6.85 -11.65 -27.94
N GLN A 69 6.84 -10.38 -28.35
CA GLN A 69 8.02 -9.67 -28.86
C GLN A 69 8.62 -8.75 -27.79
N PRO A 70 9.90 -8.34 -27.93
CA PRO A 70 10.49 -7.31 -27.05
C PRO A 70 9.65 -6.03 -27.05
N GLY A 71 9.37 -5.50 -25.86
CA GLY A 71 8.56 -4.31 -25.67
C GLY A 71 7.04 -4.53 -25.75
N ASP A 72 6.57 -5.74 -26.06
CA ASP A 72 5.14 -6.07 -25.96
C ASP A 72 4.64 -5.96 -24.52
N ARG A 73 3.37 -5.62 -24.35
CA ARG A 73 2.73 -5.53 -23.03
C ARG A 73 1.94 -6.81 -22.76
N VAL A 74 2.15 -7.37 -21.56
CA VAL A 74 1.42 -8.54 -21.09
C VAL A 74 0.77 -8.21 -19.75
N ALA A 75 -0.54 -8.39 -19.67
CA ALA A 75 -1.31 -8.09 -18.47
C ALA A 75 -1.22 -9.21 -17.44
N ILE A 76 -1.38 -8.85 -16.14
CA ILE A 76 -1.49 -9.82 -15.03
C ILE A 76 -2.69 -9.41 -14.19
N MET A 77 -3.72 -10.29 -14.10
CA MET A 77 -4.95 -10.09 -13.33
C MET A 77 -5.16 -11.26 -12.36
N ALA A 78 -4.60 -11.14 -11.17
CA ALA A 78 -4.69 -12.16 -10.12
C ALA A 78 -4.53 -11.55 -8.73
N ARG A 79 -5.03 -12.26 -7.71
CA ARG A 79 -4.74 -11.94 -6.32
C ARG A 79 -3.25 -12.11 -6.02
N THR A 80 -2.84 -11.65 -4.84
CA THR A 80 -1.45 -11.75 -4.36
C THR A 80 -1.09 -13.22 -4.11
N ARG A 81 -0.30 -13.78 -5.02
CA ARG A 81 0.14 -15.19 -5.01
C ARG A 81 1.50 -15.35 -5.71
N TYR A 82 2.16 -16.46 -5.48
CA TYR A 82 3.49 -16.74 -6.03
C TYR A 82 3.53 -16.63 -7.56
N GLU A 83 2.53 -17.18 -8.25
CA GLU A 83 2.47 -17.19 -9.72
C GLU A 83 2.37 -15.78 -10.32
N TRP A 84 1.86 -14.81 -9.54
CA TRP A 84 1.89 -13.41 -9.94
C TRP A 84 3.33 -12.91 -10.10
N SER A 85 4.18 -13.15 -9.08
CA SER A 85 5.60 -12.78 -9.12
C SER A 85 6.36 -13.56 -10.18
N LEU A 86 6.06 -14.85 -10.34
CA LEU A 86 6.63 -15.70 -11.39
C LEU A 86 6.33 -15.13 -12.79
N ALA A 87 5.09 -14.78 -13.07
CA ALA A 87 4.67 -14.20 -14.35
C ALA A 87 5.32 -12.84 -14.61
N ASP A 88 5.40 -11.98 -13.60
CA ASP A 88 6.00 -10.65 -13.71
C ASP A 88 7.47 -10.73 -14.14
N PHE A 89 8.27 -11.56 -13.46
CA PHE A 89 9.67 -11.78 -13.86
C PHE A 89 9.79 -12.51 -15.19
N ALA A 90 8.90 -13.46 -15.51
CA ALA A 90 8.92 -14.15 -16.82
C ALA A 90 8.66 -13.19 -17.99
N ILE A 91 7.74 -12.23 -17.81
CA ILE A 91 7.51 -11.16 -18.78
C ILE A 91 8.79 -10.36 -19.03
N TRP A 92 9.49 -9.97 -17.97
CA TRP A 92 10.77 -9.24 -18.08
C TRP A 92 11.87 -10.08 -18.72
N PHE A 93 11.97 -11.38 -18.39
CA PHE A 93 12.91 -12.30 -19.02
C PHE A 93 12.62 -12.48 -20.52
N ALA A 94 11.37 -12.39 -20.94
CA ALA A 94 10.98 -12.40 -22.36
C ALA A 94 11.27 -11.06 -23.08
N GLY A 95 11.76 -10.03 -22.38
CA GLY A 95 12.00 -8.70 -22.91
C GLY A 95 10.73 -7.85 -23.05
N ALA A 96 9.65 -8.25 -22.41
CA ALA A 96 8.34 -7.62 -22.49
C ALA A 96 8.05 -6.71 -21.28
N VAL A 97 6.96 -5.99 -21.34
CA VAL A 97 6.49 -5.01 -20.35
C VAL A 97 5.25 -5.56 -19.65
N SER A 98 5.24 -5.57 -18.32
CA SER A 98 4.08 -6.05 -17.58
C SER A 98 3.06 -4.94 -17.32
N VAL A 99 1.77 -5.30 -17.35
CA VAL A 99 0.64 -4.40 -17.08
C VAL A 99 -0.21 -5.02 -15.98
N PRO A 100 -0.04 -4.59 -14.73
CA PRO A 100 -0.83 -5.11 -13.63
C PRO A 100 -2.27 -4.62 -13.71
N VAL A 101 -3.21 -5.54 -13.43
CA VAL A 101 -4.65 -5.28 -13.36
C VAL A 101 -5.16 -5.82 -12.03
N TYR A 102 -5.94 -5.02 -11.29
CA TYR A 102 -6.55 -5.51 -10.06
C TYR A 102 -7.56 -6.62 -10.37
N GLU A 103 -7.53 -7.68 -9.57
CA GLU A 103 -8.40 -8.85 -9.75
C GLU A 103 -9.91 -8.52 -9.59
N THR A 104 -10.21 -7.39 -8.95
CA THR A 104 -11.57 -6.87 -8.72
C THR A 104 -12.05 -5.94 -9.82
N SER A 105 -11.20 -5.62 -10.82
CA SER A 105 -11.55 -4.71 -11.91
C SER A 105 -12.74 -5.23 -12.73
N SER A 106 -13.65 -4.32 -13.06
CA SER A 106 -14.78 -4.62 -13.93
C SER A 106 -14.35 -4.84 -15.38
N PRO A 107 -15.16 -5.54 -16.21
CA PRO A 107 -14.85 -5.69 -17.64
C PRO A 107 -14.56 -4.36 -18.36
N ALA A 108 -15.28 -3.29 -18.03
CA ALA A 108 -15.04 -1.97 -18.62
C ALA A 108 -13.68 -1.36 -18.23
N GLN A 109 -13.26 -1.54 -16.96
CA GLN A 109 -11.93 -1.10 -16.52
C GLN A 109 -10.82 -1.91 -17.19
N VAL A 110 -10.99 -3.22 -17.28
CA VAL A 110 -10.05 -4.11 -17.95
C VAL A 110 -9.96 -3.77 -19.43
N ALA A 111 -11.09 -3.54 -20.10
CA ALA A 111 -11.15 -3.16 -21.52
C ALA A 111 -10.32 -1.88 -21.77
N TRP A 112 -10.48 -0.86 -20.94
CA TRP A 112 -9.68 0.36 -21.05
C TRP A 112 -8.17 0.08 -20.90
N ILE A 113 -7.76 -0.68 -19.87
CA ILE A 113 -6.34 -0.97 -19.63
C ILE A 113 -5.73 -1.77 -20.79
N LEU A 114 -6.42 -2.80 -21.27
CA LEU A 114 -5.93 -3.64 -22.36
C LEU A 114 -5.86 -2.88 -23.69
N SER A 115 -6.87 -2.06 -23.99
CA SER A 115 -6.94 -1.25 -25.20
C SER A 115 -5.86 -0.17 -25.21
N ASP A 116 -5.75 0.63 -24.15
CA ASP A 116 -4.79 1.73 -24.05
C ASP A 116 -3.34 1.23 -24.02
N SER A 117 -3.05 0.16 -23.29
CA SER A 117 -1.71 -0.44 -23.23
C SER A 117 -1.34 -1.21 -24.49
N GLY A 118 -2.32 -1.63 -25.31
CA GLY A 118 -2.10 -2.52 -26.43
C GLY A 118 -1.54 -3.88 -26.01
N ALA A 119 -2.03 -4.43 -24.88
CA ALA A 119 -1.58 -5.72 -24.37
C ALA A 119 -1.80 -6.85 -25.39
N VAL A 120 -0.81 -7.72 -25.57
CA VAL A 120 -0.85 -8.85 -26.52
C VAL A 120 -1.33 -10.15 -25.89
N GLY A 121 -1.34 -10.22 -24.55
CA GLY A 121 -1.80 -11.36 -23.78
C GLY A 121 -2.04 -10.99 -22.33
N ALA A 122 -2.66 -11.92 -21.59
CA ALA A 122 -2.97 -11.74 -20.18
C ALA A 122 -2.80 -13.04 -19.39
N PHE A 123 -2.11 -12.94 -18.27
CA PHE A 123 -2.20 -13.93 -17.20
C PHE A 123 -3.42 -13.61 -16.33
N VAL A 124 -4.19 -14.63 -16.01
CA VAL A 124 -5.37 -14.51 -15.15
C VAL A 124 -5.34 -15.58 -14.05
N GLU A 125 -5.97 -15.31 -12.90
CA GLU A 125 -5.97 -16.28 -11.81
C GLU A 125 -6.83 -17.50 -12.11
N SER A 126 -8.08 -17.30 -12.50
CA SER A 126 -9.10 -18.34 -12.60
C SER A 126 -10.02 -18.14 -13.80
N ALA A 127 -10.89 -19.12 -14.07
CA ALA A 127 -11.91 -19.03 -15.10
C ALA A 127 -12.82 -17.79 -14.98
N ARG A 128 -13.08 -17.33 -13.75
CA ARG A 128 -13.82 -16.09 -13.51
C ARG A 128 -13.09 -14.89 -14.11
N HIS A 129 -11.79 -14.75 -13.84
CA HIS A 129 -10.97 -13.64 -14.34
C HIS A 129 -10.75 -13.73 -15.85
N GLU A 130 -10.63 -14.94 -16.39
CA GLU A 130 -10.61 -15.17 -17.83
C GLU A 130 -11.89 -14.67 -18.49
N ASN A 131 -13.06 -14.95 -17.93
CA ASN A 131 -14.33 -14.44 -18.44
C ASN A 131 -14.38 -12.91 -18.43
N VAL A 132 -13.88 -12.27 -17.37
CA VAL A 132 -13.78 -10.80 -17.31
C VAL A 132 -12.90 -10.25 -18.44
N VAL A 133 -11.75 -10.87 -18.70
CA VAL A 133 -10.85 -10.47 -19.81
C VAL A 133 -11.52 -10.69 -21.16
N ARG A 134 -12.19 -11.82 -21.38
CA ARG A 134 -12.90 -12.11 -22.63
C ARG A 134 -14.06 -11.15 -22.88
N GLU A 135 -14.81 -10.82 -21.85
CA GLU A 135 -15.86 -9.80 -21.91
C GLU A 135 -15.27 -8.42 -22.23
N ALA A 136 -14.16 -8.04 -21.57
CA ALA A 136 -13.45 -6.79 -21.84
C ALA A 136 -12.97 -6.69 -23.29
N VAL A 137 -12.40 -7.77 -23.83
CA VAL A 137 -11.95 -7.86 -25.23
C VAL A 137 -13.13 -7.66 -26.20
N ALA A 138 -14.28 -8.24 -25.90
CA ALA A 138 -15.49 -8.11 -26.73
C ALA A 138 -16.11 -6.71 -26.64
N LEU A 139 -16.04 -6.03 -25.49
CA LEU A 139 -16.61 -4.70 -25.29
C LEU A 139 -15.95 -3.61 -26.16
N GLU A 140 -14.63 -3.67 -26.34
CA GLU A 140 -13.84 -2.67 -27.08
C GLU A 140 -13.25 -3.24 -28.38
N ASP A 141 -13.66 -4.44 -28.78
CA ASP A 141 -13.16 -5.15 -29.98
C ASP A 141 -11.62 -5.20 -30.05
N ILE A 142 -11.00 -5.66 -28.95
CA ILE A 142 -9.54 -5.62 -28.75
C ILE A 142 -8.89 -6.78 -29.51
N GLU A 143 -8.35 -6.53 -30.69
CA GLU A 143 -7.67 -7.54 -31.52
C GLU A 143 -6.27 -7.89 -31.02
N SER A 144 -5.63 -7.05 -30.21
CA SER A 144 -4.24 -7.25 -29.77
C SER A 144 -4.06 -8.42 -28.82
N VAL A 145 -5.07 -8.73 -27.98
CA VAL A 145 -5.00 -9.82 -27.00
C VAL A 145 -5.18 -11.17 -27.70
N GLN A 146 -4.07 -11.85 -27.96
CA GLN A 146 -4.03 -13.14 -28.66
C GLN A 146 -4.08 -14.33 -27.70
N HIS A 147 -3.65 -14.15 -26.43
CA HIS A 147 -3.46 -15.23 -25.48
C HIS A 147 -4.01 -14.86 -24.11
N VAL A 148 -4.61 -15.84 -23.45
CA VAL A 148 -4.98 -15.77 -22.02
C VAL A 148 -4.49 -17.04 -21.33
N TRP A 149 -3.65 -16.88 -20.30
CA TRP A 149 -3.08 -18.00 -19.53
C TRP A 149 -3.62 -17.98 -18.11
N GLN A 150 -4.25 -19.09 -17.70
CA GLN A 150 -4.91 -19.19 -16.40
C GLN A 150 -3.98 -19.89 -15.39
N PHE A 151 -3.77 -19.29 -14.21
CA PHE A 151 -2.93 -19.88 -13.15
C PHE A 151 -3.56 -21.11 -12.51
N ASP A 152 -4.88 -21.08 -12.25
CA ASP A 152 -5.59 -22.23 -11.68
C ASP A 152 -5.88 -23.34 -12.70
N GLY A 153 -5.58 -23.10 -13.96
CA GLY A 153 -5.66 -24.05 -15.06
C GLY A 153 -4.30 -24.56 -15.50
N ASP A 154 -4.19 -24.84 -16.78
CA ASP A 154 -2.97 -25.35 -17.44
C ASP A 154 -2.11 -24.26 -18.09
N GLY A 155 -2.41 -22.99 -17.87
CA GLY A 155 -1.77 -21.87 -18.57
C GLY A 155 -0.25 -21.83 -18.42
N LEU A 156 0.28 -22.07 -17.22
CA LEU A 156 1.72 -22.14 -16.97
C LEU A 156 2.35 -23.40 -17.61
N ASP A 157 1.69 -24.53 -17.55
CA ASP A 157 2.19 -25.78 -18.15
C ASP A 157 2.15 -25.73 -19.68
N THR A 158 1.14 -25.08 -20.25
CA THR A 158 1.05 -24.77 -21.67
C THR A 158 2.25 -23.94 -22.13
N LEU A 159 2.58 -22.87 -21.39
CA LEU A 159 3.76 -22.05 -21.69
C LEU A 159 5.07 -22.83 -21.55
N ARG A 160 5.26 -23.58 -20.47
CA ARG A 160 6.45 -24.42 -20.27
C ARG A 160 6.62 -25.40 -21.43
N THR A 161 5.55 -26.04 -21.88
CA THR A 161 5.56 -26.98 -22.99
C THR A 161 5.90 -26.29 -24.31
N ALA A 162 5.30 -25.14 -24.59
CA ALA A 162 5.58 -24.36 -25.79
C ALA A 162 7.04 -23.87 -25.84
N GLY A 163 7.61 -23.54 -24.68
CA GLY A 163 8.97 -23.00 -24.55
C GLY A 163 10.10 -24.01 -24.75
N VAL A 164 9.83 -25.31 -24.76
CA VAL A 164 10.88 -26.36 -24.83
C VAL A 164 11.82 -26.20 -26.04
N GLY A 165 11.33 -25.68 -27.16
CA GLY A 165 12.12 -25.43 -28.38
C GLY A 165 12.87 -24.10 -28.42
N THR A 166 12.68 -23.23 -27.44
CA THR A 166 13.37 -21.93 -27.38
C THR A 166 14.77 -22.11 -26.78
N ASP A 167 15.79 -21.74 -27.55
CA ASP A 167 17.18 -21.90 -27.14
C ASP A 167 17.63 -20.84 -26.12
N GLU A 168 18.75 -21.12 -25.44
CA GLU A 168 19.31 -20.24 -24.39
C GLU A 168 19.81 -18.91 -24.96
N GLN A 169 20.29 -18.87 -26.19
CA GLN A 169 20.76 -17.64 -26.82
C GLN A 169 19.59 -16.69 -27.07
N THR A 170 18.47 -17.18 -27.58
CA THR A 170 17.24 -16.41 -27.77
C THR A 170 16.76 -15.81 -26.45
N LEU A 171 16.74 -16.60 -25.37
CA LEU A 171 16.36 -16.10 -24.05
C LEU A 171 17.35 -15.03 -23.54
N SER A 172 18.64 -15.25 -23.73
CA SER A 172 19.69 -14.31 -23.33
C SER A 172 19.55 -12.98 -24.07
N ASP A 173 19.31 -13.01 -25.37
CA ASP A 173 19.10 -11.82 -26.20
C ASP A 173 17.86 -11.04 -25.77
N ARG A 174 16.77 -11.76 -25.43
CA ARG A 174 15.54 -11.15 -24.90
C ARG A 174 15.76 -10.47 -23.56
N ARG A 175 16.49 -11.10 -22.64
CA ARG A 175 16.86 -10.48 -21.36
C ARG A 175 17.71 -9.22 -21.55
N ALA A 176 18.63 -9.24 -22.50
CA ALA A 176 19.54 -8.13 -22.77
C ALA A 176 18.89 -6.98 -23.56
N TYR A 177 17.63 -7.13 -23.98
CA TYR A 177 16.93 -6.13 -24.77
C TYR A 177 16.77 -4.80 -24.04
N ALA A 178 16.43 -4.84 -22.74
CA ALA A 178 16.16 -3.67 -21.91
C ALA A 178 17.35 -3.31 -21.01
N GLY A 179 17.55 -2.03 -20.77
CA GLY A 179 18.43 -1.45 -19.76
C GLY A 179 17.65 -0.59 -18.77
N LEU A 180 18.38 0.20 -17.95
CA LEU A 180 17.75 1.02 -16.89
C LEU A 180 16.69 1.99 -17.41
N ASP A 181 16.88 2.57 -18.59
CA ASP A 181 16.00 3.61 -19.14
C ASP A 181 14.76 3.05 -19.86
N ASP A 182 14.70 1.73 -20.06
CA ASP A 182 13.60 1.07 -20.73
C ASP A 182 12.43 0.76 -19.79
N ILE A 183 11.22 0.74 -20.34
CA ILE A 183 9.99 0.52 -19.57
C ILE A 183 9.92 -0.93 -19.08
N ALA A 184 9.76 -1.10 -17.79
CA ALA A 184 9.51 -2.40 -17.15
C ALA A 184 8.02 -2.69 -17.01
N THR A 185 7.24 -1.65 -16.74
CA THR A 185 5.80 -1.80 -16.46
C THR A 185 5.03 -0.52 -16.72
N ILE A 186 3.74 -0.67 -17.03
CA ILE A 186 2.78 0.41 -17.10
C ILE A 186 1.71 0.16 -16.05
N ILE A 187 1.65 1.00 -15.01
CA ILE A 187 0.68 0.87 -13.91
C ILE A 187 -0.40 1.92 -14.07
N TYR A 188 -1.65 1.48 -14.20
CA TYR A 188 -2.79 2.37 -14.36
C TYR A 188 -3.29 2.87 -13.01
N THR A 189 -3.34 4.20 -12.86
CA THR A 189 -3.83 4.87 -11.66
C THR A 189 -5.17 5.55 -11.94
N SER A 190 -6.11 5.40 -11.01
CA SER A 190 -7.36 6.16 -11.06
C SER A 190 -7.08 7.62 -10.75
N GLY A 191 -7.13 8.47 -11.76
CA GLY A 191 -7.15 9.91 -11.57
C GLY A 191 -8.46 10.36 -10.89
N THR A 192 -8.44 11.52 -10.23
CA THR A 192 -9.65 12.11 -9.61
C THR A 192 -10.71 12.51 -10.64
N THR A 193 -10.35 12.60 -11.91
CA THR A 193 -11.25 12.97 -13.02
C THR A 193 -10.84 12.22 -14.28
N GLY A 194 -11.69 11.29 -14.76
CA GLY A 194 -11.53 10.64 -16.05
C GLY A 194 -11.06 9.17 -16.01
N LYS A 195 -10.63 8.67 -17.17
CA LYS A 195 -10.11 7.30 -17.32
C LYS A 195 -8.76 7.16 -16.62
N PRO A 196 -8.41 5.96 -16.09
CA PRO A 196 -7.10 5.70 -15.49
C PRO A 196 -5.95 6.01 -16.44
N LYS A 197 -4.85 6.55 -15.89
CA LYS A 197 -3.62 6.89 -16.62
C LYS A 197 -2.55 5.85 -16.37
N GLY A 198 -1.87 5.42 -17.41
CA GLY A 198 -0.74 4.49 -17.31
C GLY A 198 0.55 5.21 -16.92
N CYS A 199 1.09 4.90 -15.73
CA CYS A 199 2.41 5.38 -15.29
C CYS A 199 3.48 4.46 -15.89
N GLU A 200 4.41 5.02 -16.66
CA GLU A 200 5.56 4.31 -17.22
C GLU A 200 6.70 4.24 -16.20
N LEU A 201 6.92 3.07 -15.63
CA LEU A 201 8.04 2.81 -14.74
C LEU A 201 9.13 2.02 -15.46
N THR A 202 10.38 2.47 -15.33
CA THR A 202 11.53 1.85 -15.99
C THR A 202 12.13 0.72 -15.15
N HIS A 203 12.96 -0.12 -15.79
CA HIS A 203 13.80 -1.07 -15.06
C HIS A 203 14.69 -0.37 -14.04
N GLY A 204 15.22 0.81 -14.38
CA GLY A 204 16.01 1.65 -13.47
C GLY A 204 15.24 2.06 -12.24
N ASN A 205 13.97 2.46 -12.38
CA ASN A 205 13.13 2.79 -11.23
C ASN A 205 13.10 1.64 -10.20
N PHE A 206 12.95 0.39 -10.65
CA PHE A 206 12.94 -0.76 -9.76
C PHE A 206 14.35 -1.14 -9.25
N VAL A 207 15.32 -1.25 -10.14
CA VAL A 207 16.67 -1.74 -9.80
C VAL A 207 17.41 -0.75 -8.91
N GLU A 208 17.53 0.51 -9.34
CA GLU A 208 18.28 1.52 -8.60
C GLU A 208 17.62 1.80 -7.24
N LEU A 209 16.28 1.91 -7.19
CA LEU A 209 15.56 2.12 -5.93
C LEU A 209 15.68 0.91 -5.01
N SER A 210 15.65 -0.32 -5.52
CA SER A 210 15.81 -1.55 -4.73
C SER A 210 17.22 -1.71 -4.17
N GLU A 211 18.26 -1.47 -4.98
CA GLU A 211 19.66 -1.56 -4.55
C GLU A 211 19.96 -0.52 -3.47
N ASN A 212 19.54 0.72 -3.71
CA ASN A 212 19.75 1.81 -2.78
C ASN A 212 18.88 1.68 -1.52
N GLY A 213 17.66 1.18 -1.66
CA GLY A 213 16.75 0.89 -0.56
C GLY A 213 17.28 -0.22 0.36
N ALA A 214 17.77 -1.32 -0.21
CA ALA A 214 18.38 -2.41 0.56
C ALA A 214 19.66 -1.93 1.30
N ALA A 215 20.49 -1.13 0.64
CA ALA A 215 21.67 -0.53 1.27
C ALA A 215 21.33 0.44 2.41
N ALA A 216 20.21 1.14 2.31
CA ALA A 216 19.73 2.07 3.35
C ALA A 216 19.04 1.36 4.52
N LEU A 217 18.49 0.15 4.30
CA LEU A 217 17.70 -0.62 5.26
C LEU A 217 18.27 -2.03 5.49
N PRO A 218 19.59 -2.17 5.78
CA PRO A 218 20.21 -3.49 5.89
C PRO A 218 19.68 -4.33 7.07
N GLU A 219 19.04 -3.70 8.06
CA GLU A 219 18.39 -4.37 9.19
C GLU A 219 17.04 -5.00 8.79
N VAL A 220 16.44 -4.56 7.68
CA VAL A 220 15.11 -4.99 7.22
C VAL A 220 15.23 -5.90 6.00
N ALA A 221 15.95 -5.45 4.98
CA ALA A 221 16.07 -6.13 3.69
C ALA A 221 17.49 -6.70 3.51
N HIS A 222 17.66 -7.97 3.84
CA HIS A 222 18.93 -8.70 3.74
C HIS A 222 18.67 -10.18 3.44
N GLU A 223 19.72 -10.90 3.04
CA GLU A 223 19.64 -12.34 2.86
C GLU A 223 19.24 -13.04 4.17
N GLY A 224 18.20 -13.86 4.12
CA GLY A 224 17.59 -14.52 5.28
C GLY A 224 16.48 -13.71 5.98
N ALA A 225 16.25 -12.45 5.62
CA ALA A 225 15.02 -11.75 6.01
C ALA A 225 13.80 -12.40 5.34
N GLN A 226 12.66 -12.34 6.01
CA GLN A 226 11.43 -12.99 5.57
C GLN A 226 10.24 -12.05 5.74
N THR A 227 9.38 -11.97 4.73
CA THR A 227 8.12 -11.26 4.82
C THR A 227 6.97 -12.07 4.24
N ILE A 228 5.75 -11.70 4.63
CA ILE A 228 4.53 -12.25 4.04
C ILE A 228 3.78 -11.13 3.32
N MET A 229 3.52 -11.34 2.04
CA MET A 229 2.86 -10.38 1.19
C MET A 229 1.37 -10.72 1.10
N PHE A 230 0.53 -9.77 1.48
CA PHE A 230 -0.94 -9.86 1.40
C PHE A 230 -1.56 -8.63 0.75
N LEU A 231 -0.78 -7.56 0.55
CA LEU A 231 -1.22 -6.40 -0.22
C LEU A 231 -1.25 -6.73 -1.72
N PRO A 232 -2.14 -6.09 -2.51
CA PRO A 232 -2.23 -6.36 -3.94
C PRO A 232 -0.90 -6.10 -4.68
N LEU A 233 -0.38 -7.10 -5.39
CA LEU A 233 0.81 -6.96 -6.23
C LEU A 233 0.57 -6.07 -7.47
N ALA A 234 -0.69 -5.86 -7.84
CA ALA A 234 -1.06 -4.86 -8.84
C ALA A 234 -0.79 -3.42 -8.36
N HIS A 235 -0.68 -3.19 -7.05
CA HIS A 235 -0.29 -1.90 -6.48
C HIS A 235 1.24 -1.79 -6.39
N VAL A 236 1.78 -0.64 -6.78
CA VAL A 236 3.22 -0.39 -6.86
C VAL A 236 3.96 -0.67 -5.54
N PHE A 237 3.35 -0.37 -4.40
CA PHE A 237 4.00 -0.51 -3.09
C PHE A 237 4.35 -1.98 -2.78
N ALA A 238 3.39 -2.89 -2.86
CA ALA A 238 3.64 -4.32 -2.65
C ALA A 238 4.61 -4.90 -3.67
N ARG A 239 4.44 -4.50 -4.93
CA ARG A 239 5.28 -4.96 -6.03
C ARG A 239 6.73 -4.50 -5.89
N PHE A 240 6.96 -3.22 -5.56
CA PHE A 240 8.28 -2.69 -5.30
C PHE A 240 8.99 -3.44 -4.16
N ILE A 241 8.30 -3.69 -3.04
CA ILE A 241 8.88 -4.44 -1.92
C ILE A 241 9.20 -5.88 -2.33
N SER A 242 8.38 -6.52 -3.17
CA SER A 242 8.68 -7.85 -3.70
C SER A 242 9.97 -7.84 -4.54
N VAL A 243 10.17 -6.85 -5.40
CA VAL A 243 11.40 -6.70 -6.19
C VAL A 243 12.61 -6.36 -5.29
N LEU A 244 12.43 -5.49 -4.30
CA LEU A 244 13.46 -5.18 -3.30
C LEU A 244 13.90 -6.43 -2.53
N CYS A 245 12.97 -7.32 -2.16
CA CYS A 245 13.29 -8.58 -1.52
C CYS A 245 14.15 -9.47 -2.42
N VAL A 246 13.83 -9.56 -3.70
CA VAL A 246 14.67 -10.29 -4.68
C VAL A 246 16.06 -9.65 -4.76
N ALA A 247 16.17 -8.33 -4.85
CA ALA A 247 17.45 -7.63 -4.87
C ALA A 247 18.30 -7.94 -3.63
N ALA A 248 17.68 -7.97 -2.46
CA ALA A 248 18.34 -8.21 -1.17
C ALA A 248 18.59 -9.71 -0.86
N GLY A 249 17.99 -10.64 -1.59
CA GLY A 249 18.01 -12.08 -1.27
C GLY A 249 17.12 -12.44 -0.07
N ALA A 250 16.10 -11.63 0.20
CA ALA A 250 15.08 -11.90 1.22
C ALA A 250 13.96 -12.78 0.66
N THR A 251 13.26 -13.49 1.53
CA THR A 251 12.20 -14.45 1.14
C THR A 251 10.81 -13.80 1.26
N VAL A 252 9.99 -13.92 0.22
CA VAL A 252 8.60 -13.46 0.18
C VAL A 252 7.65 -14.66 0.17
N ALA A 253 6.79 -14.78 1.20
CA ALA A 253 5.63 -15.64 1.17
C ALA A 253 4.39 -14.82 0.75
N HIS A 254 3.33 -15.49 0.31
CA HIS A 254 2.11 -14.83 -0.13
C HIS A 254 0.88 -15.35 0.62
N THR A 255 -0.03 -14.44 0.98
CA THR A 255 -1.36 -14.75 1.52
C THR A 255 -2.41 -14.10 0.63
N PRO A 256 -3.08 -14.87 -0.25
CA PRO A 256 -4.08 -14.33 -1.18
C PRO A 256 -5.35 -13.82 -0.49
N ASP A 257 -5.71 -14.40 0.65
CA ASP A 257 -6.90 -14.04 1.42
C ASP A 257 -6.49 -13.46 2.79
N VAL A 258 -6.83 -12.19 3.01
CA VAL A 258 -6.54 -11.47 4.26
C VAL A 258 -7.15 -12.15 5.50
N LYS A 259 -8.22 -12.94 5.34
CA LYS A 259 -8.80 -13.74 6.43
C LYS A 259 -7.81 -14.76 7.00
N ASN A 260 -6.88 -15.24 6.19
CA ASN A 260 -5.84 -16.19 6.58
C ASN A 260 -4.56 -15.50 7.11
N LEU A 261 -4.51 -14.16 7.11
CA LEU A 261 -3.28 -13.43 7.44
C LEU A 261 -2.74 -13.75 8.84
N LEU A 262 -3.59 -13.75 9.87
CA LEU A 262 -3.13 -14.03 11.24
C LEU A 262 -2.60 -15.47 11.41
N PRO A 263 -3.30 -16.53 10.97
CA PRO A 263 -2.76 -17.89 10.96
C PRO A 263 -1.45 -18.01 10.16
N ASP A 264 -1.37 -17.33 9.03
CA ASP A 264 -0.18 -17.37 8.17
C ASP A 264 1.01 -16.63 8.81
N LEU A 265 0.78 -15.47 9.45
CA LEU A 265 1.81 -14.79 10.25
C LEU A 265 2.36 -15.68 11.37
N GLN A 266 1.48 -16.42 12.06
CA GLN A 266 1.88 -17.29 13.17
C GLN A 266 2.64 -18.55 12.70
N SER A 267 2.30 -19.10 11.54
CA SER A 267 2.97 -20.29 10.98
C SER A 267 4.27 -19.93 10.25
N TYR A 268 4.28 -18.85 9.46
CA TYR A 268 5.45 -18.42 8.69
C TYR A 268 6.49 -17.70 9.53
N LYS A 269 6.06 -16.89 10.50
CA LYS A 269 6.91 -16.10 11.42
C LYS A 269 7.87 -15.15 10.70
N PRO A 270 7.38 -14.19 9.94
CA PRO A 270 8.21 -13.23 9.20
C PRO A 270 9.10 -12.41 10.15
N THR A 271 10.23 -11.89 9.63
CA THR A 271 11.12 -10.97 10.35
C THR A 271 10.69 -9.52 10.21
N PHE A 272 10.04 -9.19 9.09
CA PHE A 272 9.40 -7.90 8.88
C PHE A 272 8.07 -8.06 8.13
N ILE A 273 7.22 -7.07 8.22
CA ILE A 273 5.94 -7.03 7.49
C ILE A 273 5.79 -5.73 6.72
N LEU A 274 5.01 -5.80 5.65
CA LEU A 274 4.56 -4.67 4.88
C LEU A 274 3.06 -4.52 5.11
N ALA A 275 2.60 -3.36 5.54
CA ALA A 275 1.19 -3.14 5.79
C ALA A 275 0.76 -1.69 5.53
N VAL A 276 -0.53 -1.50 5.34
CA VAL A 276 -1.16 -0.18 5.38
C VAL A 276 -1.61 0.15 6.81
N PRO A 277 -1.78 1.43 7.17
CA PRO A 277 -2.15 1.84 8.54
C PRO A 277 -3.35 1.10 9.12
N ARG A 278 -4.35 0.78 8.29
CA ARG A 278 -5.56 0.05 8.73
C ARG A 278 -5.26 -1.31 9.36
N VAL A 279 -4.19 -1.98 8.94
CA VAL A 279 -3.77 -3.26 9.53
C VAL A 279 -3.30 -3.05 10.97
N PHE A 280 -2.51 -2.02 11.22
CA PHE A 280 -2.03 -1.67 12.56
C PHE A 280 -3.17 -1.23 13.47
N GLU A 281 -4.12 -0.44 12.96
CA GLU A 281 -5.34 -0.07 13.66
C GLU A 281 -6.13 -1.32 14.09
N LYS A 282 -6.35 -2.26 13.17
CA LYS A 282 -7.05 -3.53 13.47
C LYS A 282 -6.31 -4.37 14.52
N VAL A 283 -4.99 -4.47 14.44
CA VAL A 283 -4.19 -5.19 15.46
C VAL A 283 -4.33 -4.54 16.84
N TYR A 284 -4.22 -3.21 16.92
CA TYR A 284 -4.41 -2.47 18.17
C TYR A 284 -5.82 -2.66 18.71
N ASN A 285 -6.84 -2.38 17.91
CA ASN A 285 -8.25 -2.42 18.31
C ASN A 285 -8.69 -3.83 18.72
N ASN A 286 -8.32 -4.87 17.96
CA ASN A 286 -8.64 -6.25 18.29
C ASN A 286 -7.96 -6.70 19.60
N SER A 287 -6.74 -6.23 19.85
CA SER A 287 -6.03 -6.52 21.10
C SER A 287 -6.68 -5.82 22.30
N MET A 288 -7.14 -4.58 22.10
CA MET A 288 -7.89 -3.81 23.10
C MET A 288 -9.23 -4.49 23.42
N LEU A 289 -10.03 -4.81 22.41
CA LEU A 289 -11.33 -5.45 22.57
C LEU A 289 -11.23 -6.80 23.29
N LYS A 290 -10.27 -7.65 22.91
CA LYS A 290 -10.01 -8.92 23.63
C LYS A 290 -9.64 -8.70 25.09
N ALA A 291 -8.91 -7.63 25.41
CA ALA A 291 -8.58 -7.29 26.79
C ALA A 291 -9.81 -6.79 27.57
N GLU A 292 -10.67 -6.00 26.95
CA GLU A 292 -11.93 -5.51 27.54
C GLU A 292 -12.89 -6.67 27.81
N ASP A 293 -13.13 -7.55 26.85
CA ASP A 293 -13.97 -8.75 26.98
C ASP A 293 -13.46 -9.68 28.08
N GLY A 294 -12.14 -9.75 28.28
CA GLY A 294 -11.50 -10.50 29.36
C GLY A 294 -11.43 -9.75 30.70
N GLY A 295 -12.09 -8.60 30.86
CA GLY A 295 -12.06 -7.77 32.08
C GLY A 295 -10.71 -7.11 32.37
N LYS A 296 -9.82 -7.03 31.34
CA LYS A 296 -8.45 -6.49 31.46
C LYS A 296 -8.26 -5.18 30.67
N GLY A 297 -9.35 -4.51 30.26
CA GLY A 297 -9.30 -3.28 29.48
C GLY A 297 -8.43 -2.19 30.15
N LYS A 298 -8.58 -1.98 31.44
CA LYS A 298 -7.75 -1.02 32.20
C LYS A 298 -6.25 -1.34 32.15
N ILE A 299 -5.90 -2.63 32.13
CA ILE A 299 -4.51 -3.08 31.98
C ILE A 299 -4.00 -2.78 30.60
N PHE A 300 -4.83 -3.01 29.57
CA PHE A 300 -4.46 -2.68 28.18
C PHE A 300 -4.20 -1.18 28.00
N HIS A 301 -5.13 -0.32 28.47
CA HIS A 301 -4.97 1.13 28.34
C HIS A 301 -3.73 1.63 29.08
N ALA A 302 -3.52 1.19 30.34
CA ALA A 302 -2.31 1.55 31.08
C ALA A 302 -1.02 1.06 30.38
N GLY A 303 -1.05 -0.13 29.81
CA GLY A 303 0.07 -0.66 29.03
C GLY A 303 0.32 0.12 27.74
N ALA A 304 -0.74 0.53 27.03
CA ALA A 304 -0.63 1.37 25.85
C ALA A 304 -0.02 2.74 26.16
N ASP A 305 -0.45 3.38 27.24
CA ASP A 305 0.12 4.66 27.71
C ASP A 305 1.60 4.53 28.06
N VAL A 306 1.99 3.43 28.72
CA VAL A 306 3.41 3.14 29.04
C VAL A 306 4.22 2.91 27.78
N ALA A 307 3.70 2.19 26.79
CA ALA A 307 4.39 1.97 25.51
C ALA A 307 4.62 3.29 24.76
N ILE A 308 3.60 4.13 24.67
CA ILE A 308 3.69 5.45 24.05
C ILE A 308 4.68 6.34 24.78
N ALA A 309 4.62 6.39 26.12
CA ALA A 309 5.55 7.16 26.94
C ALA A 309 6.99 6.67 26.79
N TRP A 310 7.20 5.35 26.69
CA TRP A 310 8.51 4.75 26.44
C TRP A 310 9.08 5.21 25.11
N SER A 311 8.32 5.06 24.03
CA SER A 311 8.74 5.45 22.69
C SER A 311 9.10 6.95 22.61
N LYS A 312 8.28 7.82 23.20
CA LYS A 312 8.56 9.26 23.27
C LYS A 312 9.83 9.58 24.06
N ALA A 313 10.03 8.91 25.21
CA ALA A 313 11.21 9.08 26.04
C ALA A 313 12.50 8.59 25.35
N GLU A 314 12.40 7.49 24.60
CA GLU A 314 13.50 6.96 23.80
C GLU A 314 13.89 7.93 22.68
N GLN A 315 12.91 8.45 21.94
CA GLN A 315 13.12 9.45 20.89
C GLN A 315 13.71 10.76 21.46
N ALA A 316 13.37 11.12 22.69
CA ALA A 316 13.98 12.25 23.41
C ALA A 316 15.37 11.94 24.02
N GLY A 317 15.87 10.71 23.86
CA GLY A 317 17.20 10.29 24.34
C GLY A 317 17.32 10.03 25.83
N LYS A 318 16.21 10.05 26.61
CA LYS A 318 16.25 9.82 28.06
C LYS A 318 15.02 9.08 28.57
N ILE A 319 15.22 7.83 28.99
CA ILE A 319 14.17 7.00 29.57
C ILE A 319 14.27 6.98 31.10
N PRO A 320 13.27 7.51 31.84
CA PRO A 320 13.25 7.48 33.31
C PRO A 320 13.25 6.05 33.89
N LEU A 321 13.91 5.82 35.01
CA LEU A 321 14.03 4.49 35.63
C LEU A 321 12.65 3.88 35.97
N GLY A 322 11.73 4.69 36.52
CA GLY A 322 10.37 4.23 36.82
C GLY A 322 9.59 3.78 35.58
N LEU A 323 9.86 4.41 34.41
CA LEU A 323 9.26 4.00 33.14
C LEU A 323 9.85 2.68 32.64
N LYS A 324 11.17 2.45 32.85
CA LYS A 324 11.82 1.16 32.52
C LYS A 324 11.18 0.00 33.26
N VAL A 325 10.91 0.17 34.57
CA VAL A 325 10.27 -0.87 35.39
C VAL A 325 8.83 -1.14 34.93
N LYS A 326 8.05 -0.08 34.70
CA LYS A 326 6.66 -0.24 34.17
C LYS A 326 6.65 -0.91 32.80
N HIS A 327 7.52 -0.50 31.88
CA HIS A 327 7.62 -1.08 30.56
C HIS A 327 7.96 -2.59 30.61
N ALA A 328 8.95 -3.00 31.43
CA ALA A 328 9.30 -4.40 31.61
C ALA A 328 8.13 -5.25 32.18
N LEU A 329 7.32 -4.67 33.07
CA LEU A 329 6.12 -5.32 33.60
C LEU A 329 5.09 -5.54 32.47
N PHE A 330 4.78 -4.51 31.69
CA PHE A 330 3.80 -4.60 30.60
C PHE A 330 4.33 -5.42 29.42
N ASP A 331 5.63 -5.48 29.21
CA ASP A 331 6.21 -6.37 28.22
C ASP A 331 5.82 -7.84 28.48
N ARG A 332 5.92 -8.25 29.73
CA ARG A 332 5.54 -9.61 30.15
C ARG A 332 4.02 -9.85 30.15
N LEU A 333 3.23 -8.85 30.52
CA LEU A 333 1.78 -8.98 30.66
C LEU A 333 1.01 -8.82 29.35
N LEU A 334 1.49 -7.95 28.46
CA LEU A 334 0.75 -7.48 27.28
C LEU A 334 1.57 -7.54 25.99
N TYR A 335 2.74 -6.86 25.92
CA TYR A 335 3.41 -6.63 24.63
C TYR A 335 3.90 -7.92 23.98
N GLY A 336 4.42 -8.86 24.76
CA GLY A 336 4.82 -10.18 24.27
C GLY A 336 3.69 -10.94 23.58
N LYS A 337 2.44 -10.79 24.06
CA LYS A 337 1.26 -11.44 23.46
C LYS A 337 0.90 -10.83 22.11
N ILE A 338 0.98 -9.49 22.00
CA ILE A 338 0.72 -8.79 20.74
C ILE A 338 1.78 -9.17 19.70
N ARG A 339 3.07 -9.18 20.07
CA ARG A 339 4.15 -9.62 19.19
C ARG A 339 3.98 -11.09 18.74
N THR A 340 3.57 -11.97 19.65
CA THR A 340 3.30 -13.38 19.33
C THR A 340 2.14 -13.52 18.34
N ALA A 341 1.08 -12.72 18.48
CA ALA A 341 -0.04 -12.72 17.53
C ALA A 341 0.41 -12.33 16.10
N MET A 342 1.48 -11.53 16.00
CA MET A 342 2.09 -11.13 14.72
C MET A 342 3.22 -12.09 14.25
N GLY A 343 3.31 -13.29 14.82
CA GLY A 343 4.32 -14.30 14.46
C GLY A 343 5.52 -14.38 15.40
N GLY A 344 5.71 -13.45 16.32
CA GLY A 344 6.72 -13.47 17.39
C GLY A 344 8.15 -13.13 16.97
N ARG A 345 8.45 -12.98 15.66
CA ARG A 345 9.77 -12.63 15.12
C ARG A 345 9.84 -11.26 14.43
N VAL A 346 8.69 -10.62 14.21
CA VAL A 346 8.62 -9.31 13.55
C VAL A 346 9.29 -8.25 14.42
N GLN A 347 10.33 -7.62 13.90
CA GLN A 347 11.04 -6.52 14.53
C GLN A 347 10.74 -5.18 13.84
N HIS A 348 10.51 -5.22 12.53
CA HIS A 348 10.27 -4.07 11.71
C HIS A 348 8.97 -4.25 10.91
N ALA A 349 8.28 -3.14 10.70
CA ALA A 349 7.16 -3.07 9.78
C ALA A 349 7.33 -1.85 8.88
N VAL A 350 7.04 -2.00 7.60
CA VAL A 350 7.02 -0.88 6.65
C VAL A 350 5.56 -0.48 6.43
N SER A 351 5.24 0.78 6.68
CA SER A 351 3.89 1.32 6.52
C SER A 351 3.88 2.39 5.45
N GLY A 352 2.88 2.36 4.59
CA GLY A 352 2.71 3.34 3.52
C GLY A 352 1.28 3.39 2.99
N GLY A 353 1.05 4.30 2.05
CA GLY A 353 -0.24 4.48 1.38
C GLY A 353 -1.22 5.41 2.08
N ALA A 354 -1.09 5.62 3.39
CA ALA A 354 -1.83 6.58 4.21
C ALA A 354 -1.04 6.88 5.50
N PRO A 355 -1.36 7.96 6.25
CA PRO A 355 -0.73 8.24 7.54
C PRO A 355 -1.07 7.19 8.60
N LEU A 356 -0.08 6.77 9.39
CA LEU A 356 -0.29 5.88 10.54
C LEU A 356 -0.79 6.62 11.77
N GLY A 357 -0.34 7.84 11.94
CA GLY A 357 -0.61 8.68 13.10
C GLY A 357 0.36 8.42 14.27
N ASP A 358 0.69 9.49 14.97
CA ASP A 358 1.70 9.50 16.06
C ASP A 358 1.41 8.47 17.15
N ARG A 359 0.13 8.34 17.55
CA ARG A 359 -0.27 7.45 18.64
C ARG A 359 0.06 5.99 18.35
N LEU A 360 -0.31 5.51 17.18
CA LEU A 360 -0.04 4.12 16.78
C LEU A 360 1.45 3.91 16.49
N GLY A 361 2.10 4.87 15.85
CA GLY A 361 3.56 4.82 15.62
C GLY A 361 4.31 4.66 16.95
N HIS A 362 4.03 5.49 17.94
CA HIS A 362 4.63 5.39 19.26
C HIS A 362 4.22 4.13 20.02
N PHE A 363 2.96 3.68 19.91
CA PHE A 363 2.51 2.45 20.55
C PHE A 363 3.30 1.24 20.03
N PHE A 364 3.33 1.04 18.72
CA PHE A 364 4.02 -0.12 18.13
C PHE A 364 5.53 -0.07 18.38
N HIS A 365 6.15 1.09 18.27
CA HIS A 365 7.55 1.26 18.64
C HIS A 365 7.78 0.87 20.11
N GLY A 366 6.93 1.37 21.01
CA GLY A 366 7.03 1.10 22.45
C GLY A 366 6.82 -0.36 22.83
N ILE A 367 6.11 -1.15 22.03
CA ILE A 367 5.97 -2.60 22.25
C ILE A 367 7.08 -3.43 21.55
N GLY A 368 8.07 -2.78 20.95
CA GLY A 368 9.21 -3.43 20.30
C GLY A 368 8.98 -3.83 18.84
N LEU A 369 7.99 -3.23 18.19
CA LEU A 369 7.79 -3.31 16.74
C LEU A 369 8.02 -1.94 16.11
N MET A 370 9.16 -1.76 15.46
CA MET A 370 9.50 -0.50 14.82
C MET A 370 8.75 -0.34 13.49
N VAL A 371 7.79 0.58 13.44
CA VAL A 371 7.06 0.88 12.20
C VAL A 371 7.76 2.01 11.46
N LEU A 372 8.23 1.68 10.27
CA LEU A 372 8.94 2.58 9.36
C LEU A 372 7.93 3.14 8.35
N GLU A 373 7.45 4.35 8.60
CA GLU A 373 6.57 5.02 7.66
C GLU A 373 7.35 5.52 6.46
N GLY A 374 6.78 5.33 5.27
CA GLY A 374 7.28 5.83 4.02
C GLY A 374 6.20 6.52 3.19
N TYR A 375 6.62 7.39 2.30
CA TYR A 375 5.77 8.15 1.42
C TYR A 375 6.20 8.00 -0.03
N GLY A 376 5.23 7.82 -0.90
CA GLY A 376 5.39 7.80 -2.33
C GLY A 376 4.08 7.51 -3.05
N LEU A 377 4.17 7.50 -4.36
CA LEU A 377 3.06 7.39 -5.31
C LEU A 377 3.39 6.30 -6.33
N THR A 378 2.44 5.93 -7.17
CA THR A 378 2.72 5.07 -8.33
C THR A 378 3.76 5.75 -9.24
N GLU A 379 3.62 7.05 -9.45
CA GLU A 379 4.50 7.91 -10.23
C GLU A 379 5.93 8.01 -9.68
N THR A 380 6.14 7.53 -8.47
CA THR A 380 7.47 7.48 -7.82
C THR A 380 7.92 6.07 -7.44
N THR A 381 7.38 5.05 -8.09
CA THR A 381 7.75 3.64 -7.90
C THR A 381 7.68 3.20 -6.42
N ALA A 382 6.72 3.73 -5.67
CA ALA A 382 6.54 3.69 -4.23
C ALA A 382 7.46 4.67 -3.47
N PRO A 383 8.38 4.31 -2.53
CA PRO A 383 8.87 5.29 -1.57
C PRO A 383 9.85 6.30 -2.19
N ILE A 384 9.52 7.59 -2.05
CA ILE A 384 10.46 8.70 -2.19
C ILE A 384 11.24 8.83 -0.89
N THR A 385 10.51 8.79 0.25
CA THR A 385 11.04 8.91 1.60
C THR A 385 10.64 7.73 2.45
N VAL A 386 11.45 7.38 3.44
CA VAL A 386 11.12 6.37 4.44
C VAL A 386 11.90 6.63 5.74
N ASN A 387 11.27 6.37 6.88
CA ASN A 387 11.97 6.22 8.15
C ASN A 387 12.84 4.97 8.11
N THR A 388 14.04 5.04 8.62
CA THR A 388 14.96 3.89 8.71
C THR A 388 15.25 3.56 10.17
N PRO A 389 15.66 2.33 10.52
CA PRO A 389 15.97 1.98 11.92
C PRO A 389 17.00 2.91 12.57
N LYS A 390 17.95 3.43 11.79
CA LYS A 390 18.99 4.35 12.27
C LYS A 390 18.55 5.82 12.27
N ARG A 391 17.50 6.16 11.53
CA ARG A 391 17.03 7.53 11.35
C ARG A 391 15.52 7.54 11.28
N ILE A 392 14.89 7.47 12.46
CA ILE A 392 13.44 7.44 12.63
C ILE A 392 12.96 8.69 13.39
N LYS A 393 11.86 9.27 12.90
CA LYS A 393 11.10 10.32 13.58
C LYS A 393 9.61 10.02 13.40
N ILE A 394 9.00 9.50 14.45
CA ILE A 394 7.57 9.16 14.44
C ILE A 394 6.76 10.43 14.22
N GLY A 395 5.70 10.34 13.40
CA GLY A 395 4.93 11.49 12.94
C GLY A 395 5.45 12.10 11.64
N THR A 396 6.52 11.55 11.07
CA THR A 396 7.03 11.92 9.75
C THR A 396 7.09 10.70 8.84
N VAL A 397 7.16 10.94 7.54
CA VAL A 397 7.36 9.88 6.53
C VAL A 397 8.84 9.70 6.16
N GLY A 398 9.73 10.08 7.06
CA GLY A 398 11.16 9.89 6.91
C GLY A 398 11.86 10.90 6.00
N ALA A 399 13.11 10.59 5.66
CA ALA A 399 13.93 11.35 4.73
C ALA A 399 14.00 10.65 3.36
N PRO A 400 14.42 11.35 2.28
CA PRO A 400 14.58 10.72 0.98
C PRO A 400 15.49 9.50 1.03
N LEU A 401 15.06 8.43 0.33
CA LEU A 401 15.93 7.28 0.06
C LEU A 401 17.11 7.70 -0.83
N PRO A 402 18.25 7.03 -0.73
CA PRO A 402 19.40 7.33 -1.57
C PRO A 402 19.06 7.33 -3.06
N GLY A 403 19.58 8.32 -3.78
CA GLY A 403 19.28 8.57 -5.18
C GLY A 403 18.05 9.47 -5.41
N ASN A 404 17.40 9.95 -4.34
CA ASN A 404 16.21 10.78 -4.44
C ASN A 404 16.38 12.14 -3.75
N ALA A 405 15.53 13.07 -4.15
CA ALA A 405 15.44 14.41 -3.61
C ALA A 405 13.99 14.85 -3.44
N VAL A 406 13.75 15.67 -2.42
CA VAL A 406 12.46 16.31 -2.13
C VAL A 406 12.67 17.81 -2.04
N ARG A 407 11.75 18.58 -2.59
CA ARG A 407 11.67 20.04 -2.49
C ARG A 407 10.26 20.46 -2.09
N ILE A 408 10.15 21.48 -1.27
CA ILE A 408 8.87 22.13 -0.97
C ILE A 408 8.77 23.41 -1.81
N ALA A 409 7.78 23.46 -2.68
CA ALA A 409 7.47 24.61 -3.51
C ALA A 409 6.92 25.78 -2.68
N ASP A 410 6.81 26.97 -3.28
CA ASP A 410 6.34 28.17 -2.56
C ASP A 410 4.88 28.06 -2.08
N ASP A 411 4.07 27.23 -2.73
CA ASP A 411 2.69 26.94 -2.35
C ASP A 411 2.58 25.73 -1.39
N GLY A 412 3.70 25.18 -0.92
CA GLY A 412 3.76 24.04 -0.02
C GLY A 412 3.70 22.68 -0.71
N GLU A 413 3.60 22.62 -2.05
CA GLU A 413 3.56 21.36 -2.78
C GLU A 413 4.92 20.61 -2.67
N ILE A 414 4.83 19.31 -2.39
CA ILE A 414 5.99 18.42 -2.38
C ILE A 414 6.37 18.09 -3.83
N LEU A 415 7.61 18.39 -4.18
CA LEU A 415 8.20 18.04 -5.47
C LEU A 415 9.23 16.92 -5.26
N ALA A 416 9.25 15.94 -6.17
CA ALA A 416 10.16 14.80 -6.11
C ALA A 416 11.08 14.73 -7.34
N LYS A 417 12.32 14.29 -7.12
CA LYS A 417 13.29 14.04 -8.19
C LYS A 417 14.18 12.88 -7.81
N GLY A 418 14.62 12.09 -8.77
CA GLY A 418 15.57 11.01 -8.54
C GLY A 418 15.20 9.70 -9.21
N VAL A 419 15.86 8.63 -8.77
CA VAL A 419 15.74 7.28 -9.34
C VAL A 419 14.35 6.67 -9.21
N CYS A 420 13.54 7.16 -8.26
CA CYS A 420 12.18 6.68 -8.04
C CYS A 420 11.16 7.22 -9.06
N VAL A 421 11.43 8.35 -9.71
CA VAL A 421 10.43 9.09 -10.50
C VAL A 421 10.19 8.43 -11.85
N MET A 422 8.91 8.25 -12.21
CA MET A 422 8.46 7.67 -13.47
C MET A 422 9.03 8.37 -14.70
N LYS A 423 9.03 7.69 -15.84
CA LYS A 423 9.37 8.28 -17.13
C LYS A 423 8.31 9.27 -17.63
N GLY A 424 7.05 8.94 -17.41
CA GLY A 424 5.91 9.76 -17.81
C GLY A 424 4.59 8.98 -17.78
N TYR A 425 3.55 9.58 -18.33
CA TYR A 425 2.27 8.90 -18.55
C TYR A 425 2.19 8.35 -19.98
N PHE A 426 1.93 7.06 -20.09
CA PHE A 426 1.84 6.34 -21.36
C PHE A 426 0.81 6.98 -22.30
N ASN A 427 1.20 7.24 -23.55
CA ASN A 427 0.39 7.90 -24.58
C ASN A 427 -0.18 9.27 -24.18
N ARG A 428 0.32 9.90 -23.11
CA ARG A 428 -0.18 11.18 -22.61
C ARG A 428 0.97 12.17 -22.35
N PRO A 429 1.62 12.68 -23.43
CA PRO A 429 2.68 13.68 -23.31
C PRO A 429 2.17 14.99 -22.69
N ASP A 430 0.90 15.36 -22.93
CA ASP A 430 0.22 16.50 -22.30
C ASP A 430 0.24 16.40 -20.77
N LEU A 431 -0.20 15.28 -20.21
CA LEU A 431 -0.22 15.06 -18.77
C LEU A 431 1.20 14.91 -18.19
N THR A 432 2.12 14.36 -18.98
CA THR A 432 3.53 14.26 -18.57
C THR A 432 4.13 15.64 -18.41
N GLU A 433 3.93 16.56 -19.37
CA GLU A 433 4.42 17.91 -19.29
C GLU A 433 3.84 18.66 -18.07
N GLU A 434 2.52 18.52 -17.82
CA GLU A 434 1.85 19.12 -16.65
C GLU A 434 2.38 18.57 -15.31
N ALA A 435 2.83 17.31 -15.28
CA ALA A 435 3.29 16.65 -14.07
C ALA A 435 4.70 17.08 -13.63
N PHE A 436 5.46 17.74 -14.50
CA PHE A 436 6.83 18.15 -14.20
C PHE A 436 7.00 19.68 -14.26
N VAL A 437 7.87 20.19 -13.40
CA VAL A 437 8.33 21.58 -13.39
C VAL A 437 9.85 21.59 -13.14
N ASP A 438 10.60 22.16 -14.07
CA ASP A 438 12.07 22.24 -14.00
C ASP A 438 12.76 20.90 -13.69
N GLY A 439 12.19 19.79 -14.21
CA GLY A 439 12.69 18.43 -13.98
C GLY A 439 12.33 17.84 -12.62
N TRP A 440 11.42 18.47 -11.87
CA TRP A 440 10.83 17.95 -10.64
C TRP A 440 9.42 17.47 -10.88
N PHE A 441 9.10 16.29 -10.41
CA PHE A 441 7.76 15.74 -10.44
C PHE A 441 6.88 16.39 -9.37
N ARG A 442 5.69 16.82 -9.74
CA ARG A 442 4.67 17.43 -8.88
C ARG A 442 3.82 16.36 -8.27
N THR A 443 3.94 16.14 -6.97
CA THR A 443 3.20 15.08 -6.28
C THR A 443 1.72 15.37 -6.08
N GLY A 444 1.34 16.64 -6.06
CA GLY A 444 0.00 17.10 -5.68
C GLY A 444 -0.28 17.00 -4.18
N ASP A 445 0.70 16.59 -3.38
CA ASP A 445 0.63 16.55 -1.93
C ASP A 445 1.31 17.77 -1.33
N ILE A 446 0.83 18.23 -0.18
CA ILE A 446 1.35 19.37 0.57
C ILE A 446 2.11 18.85 1.79
N GLY A 447 3.26 19.43 2.09
CA GLY A 447 4.07 19.03 3.22
C GLY A 447 5.15 20.02 3.59
N GLU A 448 5.95 19.63 4.57
CA GLU A 448 7.06 20.41 5.07
C GLU A 448 8.28 19.55 5.40
N LEU A 449 9.46 20.11 5.24
CA LEU A 449 10.74 19.52 5.66
C LEU A 449 11.20 20.22 6.94
N ASP A 450 11.51 19.44 7.95
CA ASP A 450 12.13 19.96 9.17
C ASP A 450 13.64 20.26 8.99
N GLU A 451 14.28 20.73 10.06
CA GLU A 451 15.71 21.08 10.04
C GLU A 451 16.61 19.86 9.84
N ASP A 452 16.15 18.68 10.26
CA ASP A 452 16.84 17.41 10.10
C ASP A 452 16.57 16.74 8.76
N GLY A 453 15.69 17.30 7.93
CA GLY A 453 15.33 16.79 6.60
C GLY A 453 14.31 15.65 6.63
N PHE A 454 13.50 15.54 7.68
CA PHE A 454 12.35 14.65 7.69
C PHE A 454 11.15 15.33 7.05
N LEU A 455 10.43 14.58 6.21
CA LEU A 455 9.24 15.05 5.53
C LEU A 455 7.99 14.74 6.36
N SER A 456 7.14 15.73 6.55
CA SER A 456 5.77 15.59 7.06
C SER A 456 4.77 15.94 5.99
N ILE A 457 3.76 15.09 5.78
CA ILE A 457 2.66 15.33 4.86
C ILE A 457 1.54 16.02 5.63
N THR A 458 1.11 17.18 5.15
CA THR A 458 0.05 17.95 5.80
C THR A 458 -1.29 17.86 5.08
N GLY A 459 -1.30 17.46 3.79
CA GLY A 459 -2.55 17.26 3.07
C GLY A 459 -2.35 17.00 1.59
N ARG A 460 -3.47 16.92 0.87
CA ARG A 460 -3.49 16.76 -0.56
C ARG A 460 -4.07 18.01 -1.21
N LYS A 461 -3.35 18.60 -2.16
CA LYS A 461 -3.69 19.91 -2.77
C LYS A 461 -5.11 19.93 -3.36
N LYS A 462 -5.53 18.85 -4.02
CA LYS A 462 -6.87 18.72 -4.62
C LYS A 462 -7.98 18.38 -3.62
N GLU A 463 -7.62 18.02 -2.38
CA GLU A 463 -8.57 17.66 -1.32
C GLU A 463 -8.73 18.75 -0.26
N ILE A 464 -7.95 19.83 -0.35
CA ILE A 464 -8.12 20.98 0.53
C ILE A 464 -9.51 21.55 0.28
N ILE A 465 -10.30 21.61 1.36
CA ILE A 465 -11.63 22.19 1.36
C ILE A 465 -11.47 23.70 1.54
N VAL A 466 -12.09 24.49 0.66
CA VAL A 466 -12.17 25.94 0.80
C VAL A 466 -13.60 26.28 1.19
N THR A 467 -13.82 26.65 2.44
CA THR A 467 -15.15 27.03 2.92
C THR A 467 -15.67 28.31 2.22
N ALA A 468 -16.97 28.58 2.29
CA ALA A 468 -17.57 29.79 1.73
C ALA A 468 -16.95 31.08 2.30
N SER A 469 -16.35 31.03 3.50
CA SER A 469 -15.62 32.15 4.10
C SER A 469 -14.16 32.26 3.62
N GLY A 470 -13.69 31.35 2.73
CA GLY A 470 -12.32 31.34 2.21
C GLY A 470 -11.31 30.64 3.13
N LYS A 471 -11.75 29.94 4.17
CA LYS A 471 -10.86 29.19 5.05
C LYS A 471 -10.46 27.86 4.40
N ASN A 472 -9.15 27.61 4.33
CA ASN A 472 -8.62 26.32 3.91
C ASN A 472 -8.70 25.32 5.08
N VAL A 473 -9.23 24.13 4.81
CA VAL A 473 -9.35 23.04 5.77
C VAL A 473 -8.75 21.78 5.16
N ILE A 474 -7.92 21.10 5.93
CA ILE A 474 -7.29 19.83 5.54
C ILE A 474 -8.15 18.70 6.11
N PRO A 475 -8.94 17.99 5.30
CA PRO A 475 -9.91 17.01 5.80
C PRO A 475 -9.23 15.82 6.50
N ALA A 476 -8.07 15.39 6.03
CA ALA A 476 -7.36 14.23 6.54
C ALA A 476 -7.10 14.29 8.05
N LEU A 477 -6.77 15.46 8.60
CA LEU A 477 -6.52 15.63 10.04
C LEU A 477 -7.73 15.23 10.90
N LEU A 478 -8.92 15.65 10.48
CA LEU A 478 -10.17 15.35 11.17
C LEU A 478 -10.62 13.90 10.90
N GLU A 479 -10.52 13.46 9.66
CA GLU A 479 -10.92 12.12 9.22
C GLU A 479 -10.12 11.03 9.93
N ASP A 480 -8.80 11.18 10.02
CA ASP A 480 -7.91 10.22 10.67
C ASP A 480 -8.14 10.15 12.17
N ALA A 481 -8.40 11.30 12.83
CA ALA A 481 -8.71 11.35 14.25
C ALA A 481 -10.01 10.60 14.58
N ILE A 482 -11.03 10.71 13.74
CA ILE A 482 -12.32 10.03 13.91
C ILE A 482 -12.21 8.55 13.60
N ARG A 483 -11.51 8.17 12.53
CA ARG A 483 -11.28 6.77 12.14
C ARG A 483 -10.41 5.98 13.11
N ALA A 484 -9.71 6.64 14.00
CA ALA A 484 -8.90 5.97 15.04
C ALA A 484 -9.75 5.12 16.01
N ASN A 485 -11.06 5.34 16.10
CA ASN A 485 -11.97 4.52 16.92
C ASN A 485 -12.43 3.26 16.17
N ALA A 486 -12.44 2.13 16.89
CA ALA A 486 -12.80 0.83 16.31
C ALA A 486 -14.21 0.76 15.70
N LEU A 487 -15.17 1.54 16.24
CA LEU A 487 -16.54 1.58 15.76
C LEU A 487 -16.67 2.26 14.38
N VAL A 488 -15.69 3.09 14.00
CA VAL A 488 -15.73 3.86 12.76
C VAL A 488 -14.97 3.10 11.65
N SER A 489 -15.64 2.83 10.54
CA SER A 489 -14.99 2.30 9.34
C SER A 489 -14.36 3.40 8.51
N GLN A 490 -15.15 4.40 8.12
CA GLN A 490 -14.72 5.50 7.27
C GLN A 490 -15.28 6.85 7.77
N CYS A 491 -14.57 7.92 7.40
CA CYS A 491 -15.02 9.29 7.64
C CYS A 491 -14.68 10.13 6.42
N VAL A 492 -15.63 10.93 5.95
CA VAL A 492 -15.45 11.88 4.85
C VAL A 492 -15.90 13.27 5.32
N VAL A 493 -14.95 14.17 5.43
CA VAL A 493 -15.21 15.58 5.78
C VAL A 493 -15.69 16.33 4.56
N VAL A 494 -16.73 17.12 4.74
CA VAL A 494 -17.43 17.89 3.70
C VAL A 494 -17.49 19.36 4.08
N GLY A 495 -17.35 20.27 3.13
CA GLY A 495 -17.39 21.69 3.44
C GLY A 495 -16.95 22.61 2.32
N ASP A 496 -16.59 22.06 1.15
CA ASP A 496 -16.15 22.89 0.02
C ASP A 496 -17.27 23.82 -0.45
N GLN A 497 -16.97 25.13 -0.51
CA GLN A 497 -17.93 26.22 -0.79
C GLN A 497 -19.15 26.23 0.15
N ARG A 498 -19.05 25.59 1.33
CA ARG A 498 -20.13 25.54 2.33
C ARG A 498 -19.85 26.46 3.52
N PRO A 499 -20.91 26.89 4.25
CA PRO A 499 -20.76 27.84 5.37
C PRO A 499 -20.02 27.27 6.59
N PHE A 500 -19.95 25.94 6.72
CA PHE A 500 -19.26 25.26 7.81
C PHE A 500 -18.81 23.84 7.38
N ILE A 501 -17.97 23.22 8.20
CA ILE A 501 -17.48 21.85 7.98
C ILE A 501 -18.45 20.84 8.58
N SER A 502 -18.75 19.79 7.82
CA SER A 502 -19.54 18.64 8.25
C SER A 502 -18.79 17.32 7.95
N ALA A 503 -19.33 16.19 8.41
CA ALA A 503 -18.76 14.89 8.13
C ALA A 503 -19.83 13.82 7.87
N LEU A 504 -19.51 12.88 6.97
CA LEU A 504 -20.19 11.61 6.80
C LEU A 504 -19.33 10.51 7.45
N VAL A 505 -19.95 9.68 8.29
CA VAL A 505 -19.27 8.62 9.05
C VAL A 505 -19.95 7.29 8.74
N THR A 506 -19.17 6.23 8.56
CA THR A 506 -19.68 4.86 8.46
C THR A 506 -19.23 4.02 9.65
N LEU A 507 -20.06 3.04 10.03
CA LEU A 507 -19.75 2.12 11.12
C LEU A 507 -19.03 0.87 10.59
N ASP A 508 -18.11 0.35 11.40
CA ASP A 508 -17.41 -0.91 11.11
C ASP A 508 -18.33 -2.09 11.46
N GLU A 509 -18.76 -2.84 10.45
CA GLU A 509 -19.69 -3.98 10.60
C GLU A 509 -19.09 -5.13 11.43
N GLU A 510 -17.77 -5.29 11.46
CA GLU A 510 -17.09 -6.30 12.25
C GLU A 510 -17.00 -5.89 13.74
N ALA A 511 -16.82 -4.61 14.01
CA ALA A 511 -16.69 -4.06 15.36
C ALA A 511 -18.03 -3.78 16.03
N LEU A 512 -19.07 -3.47 15.26
CA LEU A 512 -20.39 -3.08 15.77
C LEU A 512 -21.02 -4.11 16.72
N PRO A 513 -21.05 -5.43 16.44
CA PRO A 513 -21.65 -6.40 17.37
C PRO A 513 -21.03 -6.39 18.75
N GLY A 514 -19.71 -6.37 18.84
CA GLY A 514 -18.99 -6.30 20.10
C GLY A 514 -19.20 -4.97 20.84
N TRP A 515 -19.32 -3.87 20.11
CA TRP A 515 -19.66 -2.57 20.68
C TRP A 515 -21.08 -2.59 21.29
N LEU A 516 -22.07 -3.14 20.56
CA LEU A 516 -23.47 -3.28 21.03
C LEU A 516 -23.53 -4.12 22.31
N GLU A 517 -22.83 -5.25 22.37
CA GLU A 517 -22.80 -6.13 23.55
C GLU A 517 -22.25 -5.39 24.77
N ARG A 518 -21.15 -4.66 24.65
CA ARG A 518 -20.55 -3.88 25.75
C ARG A 518 -21.46 -2.76 26.25
N HIS A 519 -22.33 -2.24 25.40
CA HIS A 519 -23.28 -1.18 25.76
C HIS A 519 -24.67 -1.74 26.10
N HIS A 520 -24.80 -3.08 26.26
CA HIS A 520 -26.04 -3.77 26.60
C HIS A 520 -27.19 -3.48 25.63
N LEU A 521 -26.86 -3.34 24.35
CA LEU A 521 -27.81 -3.13 23.26
C LEU A 521 -28.11 -4.43 22.51
N PRO A 522 -29.28 -4.55 21.85
CA PRO A 522 -29.66 -5.78 21.14
C PRO A 522 -28.63 -6.16 20.06
N ALA A 523 -28.14 -7.39 20.12
CA ALA A 523 -27.15 -7.92 19.18
C ALA A 523 -27.66 -7.98 17.71
N ALA A 524 -28.98 -7.98 17.50
CA ALA A 524 -29.61 -7.99 16.20
C ALA A 524 -29.76 -6.57 15.57
N THR A 525 -29.23 -5.53 16.21
CA THR A 525 -29.26 -4.16 15.71
C THR A 525 -28.46 -4.06 14.40
N THR A 526 -29.11 -3.68 13.33
CA THR A 526 -28.46 -3.47 12.02
C THR A 526 -27.61 -2.19 12.02
N THR A 527 -26.70 -2.06 11.06
CA THR A 527 -25.91 -0.83 10.88
C THR A 527 -26.81 0.39 10.68
N ALA A 528 -27.92 0.23 9.95
CA ALA A 528 -28.90 1.31 9.72
C ALA A 528 -29.59 1.76 11.03
N GLU A 529 -30.02 0.81 11.86
CA GLU A 529 -30.61 1.11 13.18
C GLU A 529 -29.58 1.72 14.14
N ALA A 530 -28.35 1.19 14.12
CA ALA A 530 -27.24 1.72 14.90
C ALA A 530 -26.88 3.17 14.53
N ALA A 531 -26.97 3.52 13.25
CA ALA A 531 -26.69 4.87 12.75
C ALA A 531 -27.60 5.95 13.37
N GLU A 532 -28.81 5.57 13.79
CA GLU A 532 -29.77 6.48 14.43
C GLU A 532 -29.85 6.29 15.95
N HIS A 533 -29.12 5.31 16.49
CA HIS A 533 -29.19 5.00 17.92
C HIS A 533 -28.50 6.06 18.78
N PRO A 534 -29.17 6.61 19.84
CA PRO A 534 -28.61 7.70 20.65
C PRO A 534 -27.23 7.43 21.26
N ALA A 535 -26.97 6.18 21.71
CA ALA A 535 -25.68 5.82 22.26
C ALA A 535 -24.55 5.82 21.21
N VAL A 536 -24.83 5.37 19.98
CA VAL A 536 -23.88 5.42 18.87
C VAL A 536 -23.62 6.87 18.45
N LEU A 537 -24.68 7.67 18.35
CA LEU A 537 -24.56 9.11 18.05
C LEU A 537 -23.72 9.84 19.11
N ALA A 538 -23.89 9.51 20.39
CA ALA A 538 -23.11 10.08 21.48
C ALA A 538 -21.62 9.70 21.39
N GLU A 539 -21.29 8.44 21.07
CA GLU A 539 -19.93 7.97 20.85
C GLU A 539 -19.26 8.74 19.69
N ILE A 540 -19.94 8.84 18.57
CA ILE A 540 -19.38 9.57 17.40
C ILE A 540 -19.27 11.08 17.70
N GLN A 541 -20.18 11.67 18.46
CA GLN A 541 -20.08 13.08 18.88
C GLN A 541 -18.83 13.32 19.73
N GLU A 542 -18.51 12.41 20.65
CA GLU A 542 -17.31 12.51 21.50
C GLU A 542 -16.03 12.44 20.64
N LEU A 543 -16.03 11.58 19.62
CA LEU A 543 -14.91 11.50 18.66
C LEU A 543 -14.76 12.79 17.86
N VAL A 544 -15.85 13.32 17.36
CA VAL A 544 -15.87 14.60 16.63
C VAL A 544 -15.38 15.74 17.52
N ASP A 545 -15.85 15.82 18.76
CA ASP A 545 -15.43 16.83 19.72
C ASP A 545 -13.91 16.72 20.00
N THR A 546 -13.41 15.51 20.15
CA THR A 546 -11.98 15.25 20.35
C THR A 546 -11.17 15.67 19.12
N ALA A 547 -11.59 15.27 17.91
CA ALA A 547 -10.94 15.68 16.67
C ALA A 547 -10.92 17.21 16.52
N ASN A 548 -12.02 17.87 16.86
CA ASN A 548 -12.14 19.33 16.79
C ASN A 548 -11.16 20.08 17.71
N THR A 549 -10.62 19.44 18.75
CA THR A 549 -9.59 20.08 19.60
C THR A 549 -8.26 20.31 18.89
N THR A 550 -8.03 19.62 17.76
CA THR A 550 -6.77 19.69 17.00
C THR A 550 -6.77 20.80 15.93
N VAL A 551 -7.92 21.44 15.71
CA VAL A 551 -8.11 22.44 14.65
C VAL A 551 -8.75 23.73 15.19
N SER A 552 -8.74 24.80 14.38
CA SER A 552 -9.41 26.03 14.77
C SER A 552 -10.93 25.89 14.69
N ARG A 553 -11.66 26.79 15.38
CA ARG A 553 -13.13 26.80 15.40
C ARG A 553 -13.75 26.87 13.99
N ALA A 554 -13.07 27.52 13.04
CA ALA A 554 -13.54 27.64 11.66
C ALA A 554 -13.36 26.35 10.85
N GLU A 555 -12.43 25.49 11.27
CA GLU A 555 -12.12 24.20 10.65
C GLU A 555 -12.89 23.04 11.30
N ALA A 556 -13.47 23.29 12.48
CA ALA A 556 -14.14 22.27 13.28
C ALA A 556 -15.42 21.75 12.60
N ILE A 557 -15.64 20.44 12.67
CA ILE A 557 -16.88 19.79 12.24
C ILE A 557 -18.02 20.26 13.11
N LYS A 558 -19.07 20.83 12.51
CA LYS A 558 -20.25 21.33 13.21
C LYS A 558 -21.39 20.32 13.25
N VAL A 559 -21.53 19.55 12.20
CA VAL A 559 -22.58 18.54 12.03
C VAL A 559 -21.99 17.31 11.41
N PHE A 560 -22.38 16.15 11.86
CA PHE A 560 -22.08 14.88 11.18
C PHE A 560 -23.35 14.08 10.90
N ARG A 561 -23.24 13.13 10.00
CA ARG A 561 -24.26 12.09 9.75
C ARG A 561 -23.59 10.74 9.68
N ILE A 562 -24.17 9.76 10.33
CA ILE A 562 -23.80 8.36 10.15
C ILE A 562 -24.62 7.82 8.99
N VAL A 563 -23.95 7.34 7.94
CA VAL A 563 -24.63 6.72 6.80
C VAL A 563 -24.75 5.21 7.01
N PRO A 564 -25.87 4.60 6.62
CA PRO A 564 -26.22 3.23 7.00
C PRO A 564 -25.36 2.15 6.31
N THR A 565 -24.72 2.48 5.20
CA THR A 565 -23.92 1.55 4.39
C THR A 565 -22.46 1.95 4.43
N ASP A 566 -21.58 0.97 4.69
CA ASP A 566 -20.15 1.24 4.70
C ASP A 566 -19.60 1.55 3.31
N PHE A 567 -18.53 2.35 3.27
CA PHE A 567 -17.79 2.64 2.05
C PHE A 567 -16.82 1.49 1.79
N THR A 568 -17.09 0.75 0.71
CA THR A 568 -16.31 -0.42 0.32
C THR A 568 -15.93 -0.36 -1.15
N GLU A 569 -15.08 -1.27 -1.58
CA GLU A 569 -14.79 -1.46 -3.00
C GLU A 569 -16.05 -1.93 -3.77
N ALA A 570 -16.82 -2.84 -3.16
CA ALA A 570 -18.05 -3.37 -3.75
C ALA A 570 -19.12 -2.28 -3.95
N THR A 571 -19.21 -1.29 -3.05
CA THR A 571 -20.10 -0.13 -3.20
C THR A 571 -19.54 0.93 -4.15
N GLY A 572 -18.32 0.77 -4.65
CA GLY A 572 -17.66 1.72 -5.54
C GLY A 572 -17.05 2.94 -4.85
N HIS A 573 -17.08 3.01 -3.51
CA HIS A 573 -16.62 4.15 -2.73
C HIS A 573 -15.13 4.07 -2.33
N LEU A 574 -14.53 2.87 -2.38
CA LEU A 574 -13.10 2.69 -2.20
C LEU A 574 -12.42 2.23 -3.49
N THR A 575 -11.15 2.53 -3.60
CA THR A 575 -10.27 1.90 -4.58
C THR A 575 -9.86 0.49 -4.10
N PRO A 576 -9.34 -0.40 -4.98
CA PRO A 576 -8.76 -1.68 -4.56
C PRO A 576 -7.63 -1.56 -3.53
N SER A 577 -6.96 -0.40 -3.48
CA SER A 577 -5.97 -0.05 -2.45
C SER A 577 -6.58 0.59 -1.19
N MET A 578 -7.89 0.47 -1.00
CA MET A 578 -8.66 0.95 0.17
C MET A 578 -8.65 2.48 0.35
N LYS A 579 -8.43 3.26 -0.71
CA LYS A 579 -8.52 4.72 -0.67
C LYS A 579 -9.94 5.21 -1.01
N ILE A 580 -10.44 6.20 -0.27
CA ILE A 580 -11.77 6.78 -0.49
C ILE A 580 -11.80 7.50 -1.84
N LYS A 581 -12.82 7.18 -2.64
CA LYS A 581 -13.19 7.93 -3.85
C LYS A 581 -14.13 9.07 -3.45
N ARG A 582 -13.59 10.13 -2.88
CA ARG A 582 -14.34 11.25 -2.31
C ARG A 582 -15.42 11.80 -3.24
N ALA A 583 -15.10 12.01 -4.51
CA ALA A 583 -16.06 12.54 -5.49
C ALA A 583 -17.26 11.59 -5.69
N GLN A 584 -17.04 10.28 -5.66
CA GLN A 584 -18.11 9.29 -5.77
C GLN A 584 -18.99 9.27 -4.51
N VAL A 585 -18.38 9.29 -3.33
CA VAL A 585 -19.12 9.39 -2.06
C VAL A 585 -19.99 10.64 -2.03
N LEU A 586 -19.44 11.81 -2.36
CA LEU A 586 -20.18 13.08 -2.36
C LEU A 586 -21.31 13.09 -3.40
N LYS A 587 -21.15 12.41 -4.52
CA LYS A 587 -22.19 12.25 -5.53
C LYS A 587 -23.34 11.37 -5.03
N ASP A 588 -23.02 10.19 -4.50
CA ASP A 588 -24.01 9.19 -4.10
C ASP A 588 -24.76 9.61 -2.82
N TYR A 589 -24.13 10.39 -1.95
CA TYR A 589 -24.72 10.93 -0.72
C TYR A 589 -25.04 12.42 -0.80
N SER A 590 -25.22 12.96 -2.03
CA SER A 590 -25.54 14.38 -2.23
C SER A 590 -26.77 14.83 -1.45
N ASP A 591 -27.84 14.02 -1.42
CA ASP A 591 -29.07 14.36 -0.70
C ASP A 591 -28.84 14.45 0.83
N VAL A 592 -28.00 13.57 1.39
CA VAL A 592 -27.63 13.61 2.80
C VAL A 592 -26.83 14.88 3.10
N VAL A 593 -25.86 15.19 2.23
CA VAL A 593 -25.04 16.41 2.35
C VAL A 593 -25.93 17.66 2.28
N GLU A 594 -26.82 17.76 1.28
CA GLU A 594 -27.73 18.90 1.16
C GLU A 594 -28.66 19.03 2.38
N SER A 595 -29.13 17.91 2.94
CA SER A 595 -29.96 17.93 4.16
C SER A 595 -29.23 18.52 5.36
N ILE A 596 -27.92 18.32 5.49
CA ILE A 596 -27.11 18.89 6.57
C ILE A 596 -27.14 20.43 6.50
N TYR A 597 -26.93 20.99 5.31
CA TYR A 597 -26.80 22.43 5.13
C TYR A 597 -28.15 23.16 5.04
N SER A 598 -29.22 22.47 4.66
CA SER A 598 -30.57 23.05 4.59
C SER A 598 -31.26 23.11 5.96
N THR A 599 -30.93 22.19 6.87
CA THR A 599 -31.58 22.08 8.19
C THR A 599 -30.80 22.74 9.33
N ALA A 600 -29.50 22.95 9.16
CA ALA A 600 -28.67 23.57 10.18
C ALA A 600 -28.93 25.07 10.26
N LYS A 601 -29.61 25.52 11.31
CA LYS A 601 -29.57 26.92 11.78
C LYS A 601 -28.26 27.08 12.57
N VAL A 602 -27.23 27.58 11.92
CA VAL A 602 -25.94 27.93 12.56
C VAL A 602 -25.94 29.37 12.99
#